data_74665a3c6636bee25e3a8605596b600e
#
_entry.id   74665a3c6636bee25e3a8605596b600e
#
_cell.length_a   1.000
_cell.length_b   1.000
_cell.length_c   1.000
_cell.angle_alpha   90.00
_cell.angle_beta   90.00
_cell.angle_gamma   90.00
#
_symmetry.space_group_name_H-M   'P 1'
#
loop_
_entity.id
_entity.type
_entity.pdbx_description
1 polymer ?
#
loop_
_entity_poly.entity_id
_entity_poly.type
_entity_poly.pdbx_seq_one_letter_code
_entity_poly.pdbx_strand_id
1 'polypeptide(L)'
;MPVSYDLTVWEGPRPADAAAADDRYEQIVAVLESGQTQPPTPAIRAYVDALLERWPDITDDGGEDSPWADGPLIGNANGSFIYFAMVWSRCEEASEFAARTAAAHGLICYDPQSQTLRPDPAARPRRWGRFRRR
;
A
#
# COMPACT_ATOMS: atom_id res chain seq x y z
N MET A 1 4.66 -0.05 -20.43
CA MET A 1 3.45 -0.05 -19.60
C MET A 1 3.65 -0.87 -18.35
N PRO A 2 3.38 -0.32 -17.19
CA PRO A 2 3.57 -1.10 -15.97
C PRO A 2 2.56 -2.23 -15.90
N VAL A 3 2.97 -3.34 -15.30
CA VAL A 3 2.06 -4.46 -15.10
C VAL A 3 1.46 -4.47 -13.71
N SER A 4 1.96 -3.62 -12.83
CA SER A 4 1.45 -3.54 -11.47
C SER A 4 1.48 -2.10 -10.97
N TYR A 5 0.71 -1.85 -9.94
CA TYR A 5 0.67 -0.57 -9.25
C TYR A 5 1.13 -0.80 -7.82
N ASP A 6 2.12 -0.08 -7.37
CA ASP A 6 2.77 -0.35 -6.09
C ASP A 6 2.42 0.69 -5.06
N LEU A 7 2.34 0.25 -3.81
CA LEU A 7 2.25 1.15 -2.65
C LEU A 7 3.25 0.70 -1.61
N THR A 8 3.72 1.66 -0.83
CA THR A 8 4.57 1.41 0.32
C THR A 8 3.91 2.01 1.55
N VAL A 9 3.76 1.22 2.60
CA VAL A 9 3.08 1.65 3.82
C VAL A 9 4.02 1.41 4.98
N TRP A 10 4.16 2.39 5.87
CA TRP A 10 5.10 2.27 6.98
C TRP A 10 4.58 2.94 8.25
N GLU A 11 5.18 2.55 9.37
CA GLU A 11 4.93 3.18 10.66
C GLU A 11 5.83 4.38 10.83
N GLY A 12 5.36 5.35 11.55
CA GLY A 12 6.18 6.50 11.90
C GLY A 12 5.40 7.79 11.79
N PRO A 13 6.05 8.89 12.12
CA PRO A 13 5.38 10.17 11.99
C PRO A 13 5.18 10.52 10.53
N ARG A 14 4.16 11.31 10.27
CA ARG A 14 3.91 11.74 8.89
C ARG A 14 5.07 12.61 8.44
N PRO A 15 5.64 12.34 7.25
CA PRO A 15 6.71 13.19 6.74
C PRO A 15 6.27 14.63 6.60
N ALA A 16 7.18 15.55 6.83
CA ALA A 16 6.86 16.98 6.85
C ALA A 16 6.58 17.51 5.44
N ASP A 17 7.19 16.93 4.44
CA ASP A 17 7.03 17.39 3.06
C ASP A 17 7.37 16.24 2.09
N ALA A 18 7.26 16.53 0.81
CA ALA A 18 7.51 15.52 -0.22
C ALA A 18 8.95 15.00 -0.19
N ALA A 19 9.91 15.87 0.10
CA ALA A 19 11.31 15.45 0.15
C ALA A 19 11.55 14.47 1.28
N ALA A 20 10.94 14.71 2.44
CA ALA A 20 11.07 13.78 3.57
C ALA A 20 10.41 12.44 3.27
N ALA A 21 9.28 12.46 2.58
CA ALA A 21 8.61 11.22 2.18
C ALA A 21 9.47 10.43 1.20
N ASP A 22 10.06 11.10 0.21
CA ASP A 22 10.94 10.45 -0.74
C ASP A 22 12.15 9.84 -0.05
N ASP A 23 12.74 10.56 0.92
CA ASP A 23 13.89 10.06 1.66
C ASP A 23 13.53 8.79 2.42
N ARG A 24 12.36 8.77 3.05
CA ARG A 24 11.96 7.56 3.78
C ARG A 24 11.71 6.40 2.84
N TYR A 25 11.10 6.68 1.70
CA TYR A 25 10.87 5.66 0.69
C TYR A 25 12.21 5.08 0.20
N GLU A 26 13.21 5.94 -0.05
CA GLU A 26 14.52 5.49 -0.50
C GLU A 26 15.20 4.60 0.55
N GLN A 27 15.02 4.92 1.83
CA GLN A 27 15.55 4.08 2.90
C GLN A 27 14.91 2.70 2.89
N ILE A 28 13.60 2.65 2.64
CA ILE A 28 12.88 1.39 2.58
C ILE A 28 13.36 0.55 1.39
N VAL A 29 13.52 1.19 0.24
CA VAL A 29 14.02 0.50 -0.95
C VAL A 29 15.41 -0.07 -0.69
N ALA A 30 16.26 0.70 0.01
CA ALA A 30 17.61 0.22 0.33
C ALA A 30 17.56 -1.02 1.22
N VAL A 31 16.64 -1.08 2.17
CA VAL A 31 16.49 -2.28 3.00
C VAL A 31 16.04 -3.47 2.15
N LEU A 32 15.08 -3.24 1.25
CA LEU A 32 14.62 -4.30 0.37
C LEU A 32 15.75 -4.83 -0.51
N GLU A 33 16.57 -3.92 -1.04
CA GLU A 33 17.68 -4.33 -1.90
C GLU A 33 18.78 -5.03 -1.14
N SER A 34 18.89 -4.77 0.16
CA SER A 34 19.92 -5.42 0.98
C SER A 34 19.59 -6.88 1.28
N GLY A 35 18.34 -7.28 1.10
CA GLY A 35 17.91 -8.64 1.43
C GLY A 35 17.65 -8.87 2.90
N GLN A 36 17.79 -7.84 3.76
CA GLN A 36 17.51 -7.99 5.17
C GLN A 36 16.01 -8.09 5.39
N THR A 37 15.60 -9.00 6.28
CA THR A 37 14.17 -9.19 6.59
C THR A 37 13.96 -9.21 8.08
N GLN A 38 12.81 -8.75 8.52
CA GLN A 38 12.39 -8.79 9.90
C GLN A 38 10.91 -9.16 9.94
N PRO A 39 10.47 -9.84 11.00
CA PRO A 39 9.04 -10.15 11.12
C PRO A 39 8.23 -8.85 11.13
N PRO A 40 7.04 -8.87 10.56
CA PRO A 40 6.21 -7.66 10.56
C PRO A 40 5.82 -7.26 11.98
N THR A 41 5.75 -5.95 12.21
CA THR A 41 5.26 -5.44 13.47
C THR A 41 3.78 -5.75 13.60
N PRO A 42 3.23 -5.70 14.84
CA PRO A 42 1.78 -5.91 15.01
C PRO A 42 0.94 -4.94 14.21
N ALA A 43 1.39 -3.67 14.06
CA ALA A 43 0.62 -2.70 13.29
C ALA A 43 0.58 -3.06 11.81
N ILE A 44 1.72 -3.50 11.25
CA ILE A 44 1.76 -3.90 9.86
C ILE A 44 0.93 -5.17 9.65
N ARG A 45 1.02 -6.13 10.58
CA ARG A 45 0.22 -7.35 10.48
C ARG A 45 -1.27 -7.05 10.51
N ALA A 46 -1.69 -6.16 11.40
CA ALA A 46 -3.11 -5.78 11.47
C ALA A 46 -3.58 -5.12 10.19
N TYR A 47 -2.73 -4.30 9.60
CA TYR A 47 -3.03 -3.66 8.32
C TYR A 47 -3.23 -4.69 7.22
N VAL A 48 -2.31 -5.66 7.11
CA VAL A 48 -2.44 -6.71 6.10
C VAL A 48 -3.70 -7.52 6.31
N ASP A 49 -4.01 -7.87 7.57
CA ASP A 49 -5.23 -8.62 7.86
C ASP A 49 -6.46 -7.85 7.40
N ALA A 50 -6.48 -6.54 7.58
CA ALA A 50 -7.61 -5.72 7.14
C ALA A 50 -7.74 -5.70 5.62
N LEU A 51 -6.62 -5.67 4.90
CA LEU A 51 -6.67 -5.75 3.44
C LEU A 51 -7.23 -7.10 2.99
N LEU A 52 -6.82 -8.17 3.65
CA LEU A 52 -7.24 -9.51 3.26
C LEU A 52 -8.69 -9.80 3.62
N GLU A 53 -9.25 -9.06 4.57
CA GLU A 53 -10.69 -9.17 4.84
C GLU A 53 -11.51 -8.67 3.68
N ARG A 54 -11.00 -7.68 2.95
CA ARG A 54 -11.73 -7.15 1.80
C ARG A 54 -11.55 -8.03 0.58
N TRP A 55 -10.30 -8.47 0.32
CA TRP A 55 -9.99 -9.35 -0.80
C TRP A 55 -8.94 -10.35 -0.35
N PRO A 56 -9.22 -11.65 -0.43
CA PRO A 56 -8.26 -12.65 0.03
C PRO A 56 -7.00 -12.67 -0.81
N ASP A 57 -5.96 -13.33 -0.29
CA ASP A 57 -4.71 -13.50 -1.04
C ASP A 57 -4.98 -14.22 -2.35
N ILE A 58 -4.18 -13.90 -3.35
CA ILE A 58 -4.29 -14.55 -4.66
C ILE A 58 -3.99 -16.04 -4.56
N THR A 59 -3.30 -16.46 -3.50
CA THR A 59 -2.96 -17.87 -3.29
C THR A 59 -4.04 -18.63 -2.52
N ASP A 60 -5.08 -17.94 -2.04
CA ASP A 60 -6.14 -18.57 -1.26
C ASP A 60 -7.30 -18.99 -2.16
N ASP A 61 -8.14 -19.87 -1.65
CA ASP A 61 -9.37 -20.22 -2.33
C ASP A 61 -10.21 -18.95 -2.51
N GLY A 62 -10.69 -18.73 -3.71
CA GLY A 62 -11.43 -17.52 -4.01
C GLY A 62 -10.55 -16.33 -4.33
N GLY A 63 -9.24 -16.53 -4.37
CA GLY A 63 -8.31 -15.44 -4.62
C GLY A 63 -8.09 -15.09 -6.07
N GLU A 64 -8.74 -15.78 -6.99
CA GLU A 64 -8.52 -15.50 -8.40
C GLU A 64 -8.98 -14.10 -8.79
N ASP A 65 -9.87 -13.48 -8.00
CA ASP A 65 -10.28 -12.10 -8.24
C ASP A 65 -9.54 -11.11 -7.36
N SER A 66 -8.50 -11.57 -6.67
CA SER A 66 -7.75 -10.69 -5.78
C SER A 66 -7.07 -9.58 -6.56
N PRO A 67 -7.11 -8.34 -6.06
CA PRO A 67 -6.35 -7.27 -6.68
C PRO A 67 -4.87 -7.30 -6.34
N TRP A 68 -4.48 -8.12 -5.32
CA TRP A 68 -3.07 -8.18 -4.90
C TRP A 68 -2.30 -8.98 -5.93
N ALA A 69 -1.19 -8.40 -6.43
CA ALA A 69 -0.50 -8.96 -7.59
C ALA A 69 0.27 -10.24 -7.28
N ASP A 70 0.65 -10.42 -6.03
CA ASP A 70 1.36 -11.63 -5.61
C ASP A 70 0.90 -12.00 -4.20
N GLY A 71 1.31 -13.15 -3.74
CA GLY A 71 0.88 -13.65 -2.43
C GLY A 71 1.89 -14.63 -1.87
N PRO A 72 1.77 -14.89 -0.57
CA PRO A 72 0.83 -14.24 0.35
C PRO A 72 1.23 -12.80 0.62
N LEU A 73 0.25 -11.95 0.77
CA LEU A 73 0.49 -10.52 0.92
C LEU A 73 1.41 -10.20 2.09
N ILE A 74 1.26 -10.92 3.20
CA ILE A 74 2.09 -10.69 4.39
C ILE A 74 3.58 -10.94 4.09
N GLY A 75 3.89 -11.72 3.07
CA GLY A 75 5.27 -11.98 2.67
C GLY A 75 6.00 -10.75 2.16
N ASN A 76 5.27 -9.69 1.83
CA ASN A 76 5.86 -8.43 1.39
C ASN A 76 6.17 -7.49 2.57
N ALA A 77 5.77 -7.86 3.78
CA ALA A 77 6.04 -7.03 4.96
C ALA A 77 7.46 -7.28 5.47
N ASN A 78 8.05 -6.22 6.00
CA ASN A 78 9.41 -6.29 6.53
C ASN A 78 9.50 -5.29 7.66
N GLY A 79 9.43 -5.81 8.90
CA GLY A 79 9.48 -4.95 10.08
C GLY A 79 8.33 -3.96 10.10
N SER A 80 8.66 -2.69 10.07
CA SER A 80 7.69 -1.61 10.22
C SER A 80 7.16 -1.09 8.88
N PHE A 81 7.35 -1.82 7.79
CA PHE A 81 6.82 -1.39 6.49
C PHE A 81 6.38 -2.58 5.65
N ILE A 82 5.62 -2.30 4.62
CA ILE A 82 5.26 -3.27 3.59
C ILE A 82 5.30 -2.57 2.24
N TYR A 83 5.88 -3.22 1.23
CA TYR A 83 5.92 -2.76 -0.14
C TYR A 83 5.19 -3.82 -0.96
N PHE A 84 4.07 -3.46 -1.56
CA PHE A 84 3.23 -4.45 -2.21
C PHE A 84 2.64 -3.90 -3.51
N ALA A 85 2.21 -4.81 -4.35
CA ALA A 85 1.74 -4.48 -5.69
C ALA A 85 0.30 -4.95 -5.89
N MET A 86 -0.41 -4.22 -6.74
CA MET A 86 -1.78 -4.55 -7.15
C MET A 86 -1.80 -4.76 -8.64
N VAL A 87 -2.71 -5.62 -9.11
CA VAL A 87 -2.85 -5.78 -10.55
C VAL A 87 -3.37 -4.48 -11.15
N TRP A 88 -2.87 -4.13 -12.31
CA TRP A 88 -3.16 -2.82 -12.90
C TRP A 88 -4.64 -2.61 -13.13
N SER A 89 -5.35 -3.63 -13.57
CA SER A 89 -6.77 -3.51 -13.90
C SER A 89 -7.66 -3.23 -12.69
N ARG A 90 -7.17 -3.48 -11.47
CA ARG A 90 -7.94 -3.27 -10.26
C ARG A 90 -7.32 -2.21 -9.35
N CYS A 91 -6.28 -1.52 -9.83
CA CYS A 91 -5.47 -0.67 -8.94
C CYS A 91 -6.22 0.54 -8.40
N GLU A 92 -7.20 1.06 -9.12
CA GLU A 92 -7.91 2.25 -8.62
C GLU A 92 -8.66 1.94 -7.33
N GLU A 93 -9.50 0.91 -7.35
CA GLU A 93 -10.26 0.58 -6.15
C GLU A 93 -9.37 0.01 -5.06
N ALA A 94 -8.39 -0.80 -5.44
CA ALA A 94 -7.54 -1.44 -4.46
C ALA A 94 -6.61 -0.43 -3.78
N SER A 95 -6.02 0.49 -4.53
CA SER A 95 -5.11 1.46 -3.94
C SER A 95 -5.86 2.46 -3.06
N GLU A 96 -7.08 2.83 -3.45
CA GLU A 96 -7.86 3.73 -2.62
C GLU A 96 -8.24 3.06 -1.30
N PHE A 97 -8.66 1.81 -1.36
CA PHE A 97 -8.97 1.06 -0.14
C PHE A 97 -7.73 0.89 0.73
N ALA A 98 -6.60 0.55 0.11
CA ALA A 98 -5.36 0.34 0.85
C ALA A 98 -4.88 1.62 1.52
N ALA A 99 -5.03 2.76 0.85
CA ALA A 99 -4.63 4.05 1.42
C ALA A 99 -5.53 4.45 2.59
N ARG A 100 -6.84 4.26 2.46
CA ARG A 100 -7.77 4.59 3.53
C ARG A 100 -7.57 3.67 4.73
N THR A 101 -7.29 2.39 4.47
CA THR A 101 -7.05 1.42 5.54
C THR A 101 -5.76 1.77 6.28
N ALA A 102 -4.72 2.20 5.54
CA ALA A 102 -3.49 2.65 6.18
C ALA A 102 -3.76 3.82 7.12
N ALA A 103 -4.53 4.81 6.66
CA ALA A 103 -4.86 5.95 7.49
C ALA A 103 -5.63 5.53 8.74
N ALA A 104 -6.57 4.60 8.59
CA ALA A 104 -7.35 4.11 9.72
C ALA A 104 -6.48 3.38 10.75
N HIS A 105 -5.37 2.81 10.31
CA HIS A 105 -4.44 2.12 11.21
C HIS A 105 -3.29 3.02 11.67
N GLY A 106 -3.35 4.31 11.37
CA GLY A 106 -2.31 5.25 11.80
C GLY A 106 -0.99 5.09 11.05
N LEU A 107 -1.03 4.51 9.87
CA LEU A 107 0.17 4.27 9.07
C LEU A 107 0.27 5.27 7.93
N ILE A 108 1.48 5.41 7.40
CA ILE A 108 1.76 6.31 6.30
C ILE A 108 1.74 5.50 5.01
N CYS A 109 1.00 5.97 4.02
CA CYS A 109 0.91 5.31 2.72
C CYS A 109 1.54 6.21 1.66
N TYR A 110 2.51 5.68 0.92
CA TYR A 110 3.24 6.40 -0.09
C TYR A 110 3.05 5.73 -1.44
N ASP A 111 2.76 6.54 -2.44
CA ASP A 111 2.54 6.08 -3.80
C ASP A 111 3.76 6.41 -4.65
N PRO A 112 4.64 5.44 -4.93
CA PRO A 112 5.86 5.74 -5.68
C PRO A 112 5.60 6.11 -7.14
N GLN A 113 4.47 5.72 -7.72
CA GLN A 113 4.18 6.10 -9.10
C GLN A 113 3.98 7.60 -9.23
N SER A 114 3.30 8.21 -8.26
CA SER A 114 3.05 9.65 -8.28
C SER A 114 3.96 10.41 -7.34
N GLN A 115 4.74 9.70 -6.52
CA GLN A 115 5.63 10.30 -5.53
C GLN A 115 4.86 11.17 -4.54
N THR A 116 3.69 10.67 -4.10
CA THR A 116 2.84 11.40 -3.17
C THR A 116 2.40 10.51 -2.04
N LEU A 117 2.06 11.13 -0.91
CA LEU A 117 1.43 10.43 0.20
C LEU A 117 -0.06 10.29 -0.06
N ARG A 118 -0.65 9.21 0.42
CA ARG A 118 -2.07 8.92 0.22
C ARG A 118 -2.70 8.47 1.53
N PRO A 119 -3.94 8.83 1.79
CA PRO A 119 -4.64 9.85 1.02
C PRO A 119 -4.00 11.21 1.30
N ASP A 120 -3.99 12.06 0.30
CA ASP A 120 -3.45 13.40 0.46
C ASP A 120 -4.47 14.22 1.25
N PRO A 121 -4.13 14.71 2.45
CA PRO A 121 -5.10 15.44 3.25
C PRO A 121 -5.52 16.76 2.61
N ALA A 122 -4.73 17.28 1.67
CA ALA A 122 -5.09 18.50 0.96
C ALA A 122 -5.93 18.22 -0.28
N ALA A 123 -6.07 16.96 -0.68
CA ALA A 123 -6.80 16.62 -1.88
C ALA A 123 -8.29 16.55 -1.59
N ARG A 124 -9.09 16.87 -2.60
CA ARG A 124 -10.51 16.68 -2.47
C ARG A 124 -10.81 15.21 -2.51
N PRO A 125 -11.90 14.77 -1.86
CA PRO A 125 -12.32 13.38 -1.97
C PRO A 125 -12.51 13.00 -3.43
N ARG A 126 -12.06 11.80 -3.77
CA ARG A 126 -12.23 11.30 -5.13
C ARG A 126 -13.70 11.03 -5.40
N ARG A 127 -14.05 11.28 -6.61
CA ARG A 127 -15.41 11.04 -6.96
C ARG A 127 -15.56 9.88 -7.88
N TRP A 128 -14.81 8.84 -7.55
CA TRP A 128 -14.87 7.66 -8.35
C TRP A 128 -16.28 7.28 -8.61
N GLY A 129 -16.56 6.94 -9.73
CA GLY A 129 -17.88 6.44 -9.94
C GLY A 129 -18.97 7.44 -9.91
N ARG A 130 -18.88 8.43 -9.05
CA ARG A 130 -19.95 9.28 -9.06
C ARG A 130 -19.82 10.15 -10.10
N PHE A 131 -18.77 10.37 -10.41
CA PHE A 131 -18.70 11.31 -11.36
C PHE A 131 -18.36 10.59 -12.54
N ARG A 132 -18.21 9.50 -12.41
CA ARG A 132 -17.95 8.94 -13.52
C ARG A 132 -19.11 8.69 -13.90
N ARG A 133 -19.62 8.99 -13.24
CA ARG A 133 -20.49 9.21 -13.32
C ARG A 133 -20.64 10.21 -13.91
N ARG A 134 -20.28 10.41 -14.08
CA ARG A 134 -20.27 11.39 -14.69
C ARG A 134 -20.17 10.99 -15.87
#